data_fdb1c992e9e45195ffde111d9587a073
#
_entry.id   fdb1c992e9e45195ffde111d9587a073
#
_cell.length_a   1.000
_cell.length_b   1.000
_cell.length_c   1.000
_cell.angle_alpha   90.00
_cell.angle_beta   90.00
_cell.angle_gamma   90.00
#
_symmetry.space_group_name_H-M   'P 1'
#
loop_
_entity.id
_entity.type
_entity.pdbx_description
1 polymer ?
#
loop_
_entity_poly.entity_id
_entity_poly.type
_entity_poly.pdbx_seq_one_letter_code
_entity_poly.pdbx_strand_id
1 'polypeptide(L)'
;MKNSCFFGKRGFFWLVAVFFLLSAGGCGWFSSSTKEEPEQSGDALIQEGLDAYQLKKYERATEAFQKLKDRFPYSQYAILAELKLADSYYLNKDYELAATSYKEFEKMHPTNEVVAYVVFMQGMSYFKQMPTIDRDQSKALLAVQEFDRFSKGHPQSEYVTQAKINREEAQKNVVAHEFYIGEFYLKKKDYRAALGRFEGIIKQYPQTPHPPKLQSYLQTCREKVSTAK
;
A
#
# COMPACT_ATOMS: atom_id res chain seq x y z
N MET A 1 -26.86 -31.10 72.51
CA MET A 1 -25.73 -32.06 72.50
C MET A 1 -24.63 -31.45 71.55
N LYS A 2 -23.51 -31.13 72.20
CA LYS A 2 -22.32 -30.54 71.61
C LYS A 2 -21.55 -31.59 70.79
N ASN A 3 -21.10 -31.28 69.57
CA ASN A 3 -19.92 -31.88 69.04
C ASN A 3 -19.12 -30.79 68.25
N SER A 4 -18.10 -30.31 68.91
CA SER A 4 -17.07 -29.46 68.40
C SER A 4 -16.12 -30.30 67.54
N CYS A 5 -15.97 -29.97 66.22
CA CYS A 5 -14.91 -30.53 65.40
C CYS A 5 -13.68 -29.64 65.49
N PHE A 6 -12.69 -30.14 66.18
CA PHE A 6 -11.37 -29.62 66.42
C PHE A 6 -10.54 -29.87 65.12
N PHE A 7 -10.54 -28.96 64.17
CA PHE A 7 -9.65 -29.08 63.03
C PHE A 7 -8.36 -28.33 63.34
N GLY A 8 -7.36 -29.14 63.68
CA GLY A 8 -6.13 -28.70 64.29
C GLY A 8 -5.26 -27.82 63.35
N LYS A 9 -4.67 -26.79 63.97
CA LYS A 9 -3.66 -25.86 63.41
C LYS A 9 -2.46 -26.56 62.68
N ARG A 10 -2.33 -27.87 62.85
CA ARG A 10 -1.27 -28.68 62.19
C ARG A 10 -1.55 -28.95 60.72
N GLY A 11 -2.81 -29.02 60.24
CA GLY A 11 -3.15 -29.23 58.84
C GLY A 11 -2.93 -28.00 57.97
N PHE A 12 -3.13 -26.82 58.56
CA PHE A 12 -2.90 -25.56 57.85
C PHE A 12 -1.41 -25.28 57.56
N PHE A 13 -0.53 -25.66 58.50
CA PHE A 13 0.93 -25.53 58.31
C PHE A 13 1.48 -26.47 57.22
N TRP A 14 0.89 -27.65 57.08
CA TRP A 14 1.28 -28.60 56.04
C TRP A 14 0.86 -28.14 54.63
N LEU A 15 -0.31 -27.54 54.48
CA LEU A 15 -0.79 -26.98 53.22
C LEU A 15 0.02 -25.77 52.77
N VAL A 16 0.44 -24.90 53.68
CA VAL A 16 1.30 -23.76 53.38
C VAL A 16 2.71 -24.22 53.01
N ALA A 17 3.26 -25.24 53.65
CA ALA A 17 4.58 -25.80 53.32
C ALA A 17 4.61 -26.48 51.96
N VAL A 18 3.55 -27.19 51.56
CA VAL A 18 3.42 -27.79 50.21
C VAL A 18 3.26 -26.73 49.11
N PHE A 19 2.55 -25.64 49.40
CA PHE A 19 2.40 -24.54 48.45
C PHE A 19 3.73 -23.78 48.21
N PHE A 20 4.59 -23.68 49.26
CA PHE A 20 5.90 -23.03 49.14
C PHE A 20 6.94 -23.89 48.41
N LEU A 21 6.82 -25.21 48.46
CA LEU A 21 7.67 -26.14 47.76
C LEU A 21 7.35 -26.24 46.24
N LEU A 22 6.11 -25.93 45.86
CA LEU A 22 5.69 -25.87 44.44
C LEU A 22 6.09 -24.57 43.75
N SER A 23 6.40 -23.49 44.48
CA SER A 23 6.82 -22.23 43.94
C SER A 23 8.34 -22.13 43.61
N ALA A 24 9.15 -23.06 44.11
CA ALA A 24 10.59 -23.07 43.87
C ALA A 24 11.03 -23.81 42.57
N GLY A 25 10.11 -24.47 41.87
CA GLY A 25 10.39 -25.24 40.65
C GLY A 25 10.01 -24.56 39.35
N GLY A 26 9.55 -23.30 39.35
CA GLY A 26 8.86 -22.65 38.21
C GLY A 26 9.69 -21.75 37.29
N CYS A 27 11.01 -21.67 37.39
CA CYS A 27 11.81 -20.73 36.61
C CYS A 27 12.67 -21.36 35.49
N GLY A 28 12.42 -22.57 35.07
CA GLY A 28 13.29 -23.25 34.11
C GLY A 28 12.68 -23.75 32.79
N TRP A 29 11.35 -23.70 32.63
CA TRP A 29 10.74 -24.36 31.46
C TRP A 29 10.33 -23.40 30.33
N PHE A 30 10.35 -22.09 30.53
CA PHE A 30 10.08 -21.14 29.46
C PHE A 30 11.36 -20.49 28.94
N SER A 31 12.44 -21.27 28.85
CA SER A 31 13.52 -20.94 27.94
C SER A 31 13.06 -21.36 26.57
N SER A 32 12.30 -20.49 25.90
CA SER A 32 12.17 -20.51 24.45
C SER A 32 13.59 -20.39 23.93
N SER A 33 14.21 -21.51 23.57
CA SER A 33 15.41 -21.49 22.76
C SER A 33 14.97 -20.92 21.42
N THR A 34 15.05 -19.59 21.30
CA THR A 34 15.23 -18.95 20.02
C THR A 34 16.48 -19.63 19.46
N LYS A 35 16.30 -20.61 18.58
CA LYS A 35 17.39 -21.06 17.71
C LYS A 35 17.79 -19.79 17.00
N GLU A 36 18.88 -19.16 17.42
CA GLU A 36 19.56 -18.16 16.59
C GLU A 36 19.84 -18.89 15.29
N GLU A 37 19.07 -18.55 14.26
CA GLU A 37 19.39 -18.98 12.90
C GLU A 37 20.84 -18.55 12.67
N PRO A 38 21.69 -19.43 12.15
CA PRO A 38 23.08 -19.07 11.88
C PRO A 38 23.06 -17.77 11.05
N GLU A 39 23.85 -16.80 11.49
CA GLU A 39 23.89 -15.46 10.89
C GLU A 39 24.23 -15.61 9.41
N GLN A 40 23.23 -15.43 8.55
CA GLN A 40 23.39 -15.53 7.11
C GLN A 40 24.25 -14.38 6.63
N SER A 41 25.23 -14.68 5.78
CA SER A 41 26.04 -13.65 5.12
C SER A 41 25.21 -12.85 4.09
N GLY A 42 25.70 -11.65 3.72
CA GLY A 42 25.06 -10.86 2.65
C GLY A 42 24.96 -11.64 1.32
N ASP A 43 25.97 -12.47 0.99
CA ASP A 43 25.96 -13.35 -0.20
C ASP A 43 24.87 -14.42 -0.11
N ALA A 44 24.66 -15.01 1.05
CA ALA A 44 23.61 -16.00 1.24
C ALA A 44 22.20 -15.36 1.14
N LEU A 45 22.02 -14.16 1.71
CA LEU A 45 20.73 -13.44 1.66
C LEU A 45 20.37 -12.97 0.24
N ILE A 46 21.35 -12.44 -0.52
CA ILE A 46 21.07 -12.04 -1.91
C ILE A 46 20.70 -13.26 -2.76
N GLN A 47 21.40 -14.37 -2.60
CA GLN A 47 21.12 -15.59 -3.36
C GLN A 47 19.74 -16.15 -2.99
N GLU A 48 19.41 -16.23 -1.69
CA GLU A 48 18.09 -16.67 -1.22
C GLU A 48 16.97 -15.80 -1.81
N GLY A 49 17.15 -14.47 -1.78
CA GLY A 49 16.18 -13.52 -2.32
C GLY A 49 15.97 -13.71 -3.81
N LEU A 50 17.05 -13.83 -4.59
CA LEU A 50 16.98 -14.03 -6.03
C LEU A 50 16.34 -15.37 -6.42
N ASP A 51 16.70 -16.45 -5.72
CA ASP A 51 16.10 -17.77 -5.95
C ASP A 51 14.59 -17.75 -5.65
N ALA A 52 14.21 -17.15 -4.52
CA ALA A 52 12.81 -17.00 -4.15
C ALA A 52 12.05 -16.15 -5.19
N TYR A 53 12.64 -15.05 -5.66
CA TYR A 53 12.08 -14.17 -6.68
C TYR A 53 11.84 -14.92 -8.00
N GLN A 54 12.84 -15.67 -8.49
CA GLN A 54 12.72 -16.49 -9.70
C GLN A 54 11.64 -17.56 -9.58
N LEU A 55 11.52 -18.17 -8.40
CA LEU A 55 10.47 -19.15 -8.09
C LEU A 55 9.09 -18.51 -7.83
N LYS A 56 8.96 -17.18 -8.00
CA LYS A 56 7.75 -16.39 -7.72
C LYS A 56 7.24 -16.48 -6.28
N LYS A 57 8.14 -16.82 -5.35
CA LYS A 57 7.88 -16.83 -3.90
C LYS A 57 8.17 -15.44 -3.33
N TYR A 58 7.36 -14.46 -3.75
CA TYR A 58 7.68 -13.04 -3.53
C TYR A 58 7.71 -12.65 -2.05
N GLU A 59 6.86 -13.21 -1.22
CA GLU A 59 6.89 -13.00 0.24
C GLU A 59 8.26 -13.40 0.83
N ARG A 60 8.76 -14.58 0.48
CA ARG A 60 10.09 -15.01 0.91
C ARG A 60 11.21 -14.15 0.32
N ALA A 61 11.04 -13.69 -0.93
CA ALA A 61 12.00 -12.79 -1.55
C ALA A 61 12.06 -11.45 -0.80
N THR A 62 10.90 -10.88 -0.41
CA THR A 62 10.86 -9.64 0.39
C THR A 62 11.56 -9.80 1.73
N GLU A 63 11.37 -10.93 2.43
CA GLU A 63 12.05 -11.20 3.70
C GLU A 63 13.58 -11.23 3.55
N ALA A 64 14.09 -11.93 2.53
CA ALA A 64 15.53 -12.05 2.30
C ALA A 64 16.16 -10.71 1.91
N PHE A 65 15.53 -9.95 0.98
CA PHE A 65 16.03 -8.63 0.56
C PHE A 65 15.92 -7.60 1.68
N GLN A 66 14.87 -7.64 2.50
CA GLN A 66 14.74 -6.76 3.67
C GLN A 66 15.84 -7.06 4.70
N LYS A 67 16.08 -8.34 5.02
CA LYS A 67 17.19 -8.74 5.91
C LYS A 67 18.54 -8.24 5.39
N LEU A 68 18.77 -8.32 4.08
CA LEU A 68 20.01 -7.83 3.46
C LEU A 68 20.12 -6.32 3.61
N LYS A 69 19.09 -5.57 3.26
CA LYS A 69 19.03 -4.09 3.42
C LYS A 69 19.34 -3.66 4.85
N ASP A 70 18.75 -4.35 5.85
CA ASP A 70 18.87 -3.95 7.25
C ASP A 70 20.21 -4.32 7.87
N ARG A 71 20.76 -5.51 7.52
CA ARG A 71 21.99 -6.01 8.14
C ARG A 71 23.26 -5.63 7.38
N PHE A 72 23.16 -5.47 6.06
CA PHE A 72 24.30 -5.22 5.17
C PHE A 72 24.07 -4.02 4.23
N PRO A 73 23.73 -2.82 4.76
CA PRO A 73 23.37 -1.66 3.93
C PRO A 73 24.52 -1.15 3.05
N TYR A 74 25.76 -1.50 3.36
CA TYR A 74 26.94 -1.11 2.60
C TYR A 74 27.52 -2.24 1.74
N SER A 75 26.81 -3.35 1.60
CA SER A 75 27.27 -4.45 0.75
C SER A 75 27.15 -4.04 -0.73
N GLN A 76 27.96 -4.67 -1.58
CA GLN A 76 27.87 -4.52 -3.04
C GLN A 76 26.48 -4.88 -3.60
N TYR A 77 25.67 -5.63 -2.86
CA TYR A 77 24.34 -6.09 -3.23
C TYR A 77 23.22 -5.17 -2.73
N ALA A 78 23.53 -4.16 -1.89
CA ALA A 78 22.51 -3.36 -1.22
C ALA A 78 21.54 -2.69 -2.21
N ILE A 79 22.07 -2.03 -3.24
CA ILE A 79 21.26 -1.35 -4.27
C ILE A 79 20.38 -2.35 -5.04
N LEU A 80 20.94 -3.52 -5.40
CA LEU A 80 20.17 -4.56 -6.07
C LEU A 80 19.06 -5.11 -5.16
N ALA A 81 19.36 -5.35 -3.89
CA ALA A 81 18.38 -5.84 -2.93
C ALA A 81 17.24 -4.84 -2.70
N GLU A 82 17.54 -3.54 -2.60
CA GLU A 82 16.53 -2.48 -2.48
C GLU A 82 15.58 -2.45 -3.68
N LEU A 83 16.13 -2.54 -4.90
CA LEU A 83 15.34 -2.59 -6.12
C LEU A 83 14.48 -3.86 -6.16
N LYS A 84 15.07 -5.02 -5.87
CA LYS A 84 14.39 -6.31 -5.90
C LYS A 84 13.37 -6.46 -4.78
N LEU A 85 13.56 -5.79 -3.64
CA LEU A 85 12.56 -5.68 -2.59
C LEU A 85 11.30 -4.95 -3.11
N ALA A 86 11.48 -3.80 -3.75
CA ALA A 86 10.37 -3.05 -4.34
C ALA A 86 9.64 -3.85 -5.42
N ASP A 87 10.40 -4.50 -6.31
CA ASP A 87 9.86 -5.40 -7.35
C ASP A 87 9.06 -6.56 -6.72
N SER A 88 9.57 -7.16 -5.64
CA SER A 88 8.92 -8.27 -4.95
C SER A 88 7.59 -7.84 -4.31
N TYR A 89 7.55 -6.68 -3.64
CA TYR A 89 6.30 -6.12 -3.15
C TYR A 89 5.28 -5.91 -4.26
N TYR A 90 5.71 -5.34 -5.40
CA TYR A 90 4.81 -5.13 -6.54
C TYR A 90 4.23 -6.44 -7.08
N LEU A 91 5.07 -7.46 -7.26
CA LEU A 91 4.68 -8.77 -7.77
C LEU A 91 3.83 -9.57 -6.76
N ASN A 92 4.04 -9.32 -5.46
CA ASN A 92 3.19 -9.85 -4.38
C ASN A 92 1.85 -9.10 -4.25
N LYS A 93 1.64 -8.04 -5.05
CA LYS A 93 0.49 -7.14 -5.01
C LYS A 93 0.40 -6.25 -3.76
N ASP A 94 1.47 -6.13 -3.01
CA ASP A 94 1.62 -5.19 -1.89
C ASP A 94 1.97 -3.81 -2.43
N TYR A 95 1.07 -3.24 -3.24
CA TYR A 95 1.33 -2.06 -4.05
C TYR A 95 1.65 -0.80 -3.24
N GLU A 96 1.16 -0.70 -2.01
CA GLU A 96 1.49 0.42 -1.11
C GLU A 96 2.96 0.35 -0.67
N LEU A 97 3.42 -0.84 -0.27
CA LEU A 97 4.82 -1.08 0.09
C LEU A 97 5.72 -0.91 -1.13
N ALA A 98 5.30 -1.40 -2.30
CA ALA A 98 6.03 -1.21 -3.55
C ALA A 98 6.22 0.27 -3.87
N ALA A 99 5.15 1.09 -3.84
CA ALA A 99 5.22 2.52 -4.11
C ALA A 99 6.20 3.23 -3.16
N THR A 100 6.15 2.89 -1.87
CA THR A 100 7.05 3.44 -0.85
C THR A 100 8.50 3.03 -1.10
N SER A 101 8.76 1.75 -1.36
CA SER A 101 10.11 1.24 -1.60
C SER A 101 10.73 1.81 -2.88
N TYR A 102 9.97 1.93 -3.98
CA TYR A 102 10.46 2.61 -5.18
C TYR A 102 10.76 4.09 -4.93
N LYS A 103 9.94 4.78 -4.14
CA LYS A 103 10.18 6.18 -3.79
C LYS A 103 11.43 6.35 -2.92
N GLU A 104 11.67 5.44 -1.99
CA GLU A 104 12.90 5.41 -1.20
C GLU A 104 14.11 5.18 -2.10
N PHE A 105 14.05 4.21 -3.01
CA PHE A 105 15.12 3.92 -3.97
C PHE A 105 15.48 5.16 -4.81
N GLU A 106 14.50 5.83 -5.40
CA GLU A 106 14.70 7.06 -6.17
C GLU A 106 15.39 8.14 -5.33
N LYS A 107 14.97 8.31 -4.07
CA LYS A 107 15.55 9.30 -3.15
C LYS A 107 17.00 8.99 -2.80
N MET A 108 17.32 7.71 -2.58
CA MET A 108 18.66 7.29 -2.16
C MET A 108 19.63 7.19 -3.35
N HIS A 109 19.12 6.89 -4.54
CA HIS A 109 19.93 6.61 -5.74
C HIS A 109 19.46 7.44 -6.96
N PRO A 110 19.37 8.78 -6.88
CA PRO A 110 18.73 9.63 -7.90
C PRO A 110 19.42 9.61 -9.27
N THR A 111 20.69 9.21 -9.33
CA THR A 111 21.49 9.12 -10.57
C THR A 111 21.65 7.70 -11.08
N ASN A 112 21.00 6.71 -10.44
CA ASN A 112 21.10 5.34 -10.89
C ASN A 112 20.40 5.15 -12.25
N GLU A 113 20.95 4.32 -13.11
CA GLU A 113 20.43 4.08 -14.47
C GLU A 113 18.99 3.54 -14.50
N VAL A 114 18.55 2.85 -13.43
CA VAL A 114 17.19 2.28 -13.34
C VAL A 114 16.17 3.28 -12.79
N VAL A 115 16.52 4.53 -12.49
CA VAL A 115 15.60 5.53 -11.91
C VAL A 115 14.37 5.74 -12.79
N ALA A 116 14.52 5.75 -14.12
CA ALA A 116 13.38 5.85 -15.02
C ALA A 116 12.37 4.70 -14.81
N TYR A 117 12.86 3.47 -14.69
CA TYR A 117 12.03 2.30 -14.35
C TYR A 117 11.36 2.47 -12.98
N VAL A 118 12.10 2.87 -11.97
CA VAL A 118 11.62 3.04 -10.60
C VAL A 118 10.48 4.07 -10.53
N VAL A 119 10.64 5.24 -11.18
CA VAL A 119 9.60 6.29 -11.22
C VAL A 119 8.35 5.80 -11.97
N PHE A 120 8.53 5.07 -13.06
CA PHE A 120 7.42 4.44 -13.77
C PHE A 120 6.67 3.44 -12.87
N MET A 121 7.39 2.61 -12.11
CA MET A 121 6.81 1.60 -11.22
C MET A 121 6.12 2.22 -10.00
N GLN A 122 6.51 3.42 -9.54
CA GLN A 122 5.72 4.18 -8.55
C GLN A 122 4.33 4.49 -9.11
N GLY A 123 4.25 5.03 -10.33
CA GLY A 123 2.99 5.28 -11.02
C GLY A 123 2.16 4.00 -11.19
N MET A 124 2.79 2.91 -11.60
CA MET A 124 2.16 1.59 -11.74
C MET A 124 1.60 1.06 -10.42
N SER A 125 2.31 1.26 -9.33
CA SER A 125 1.87 0.83 -8.00
C SER A 125 0.59 1.54 -7.57
N TYR A 126 0.47 2.85 -7.79
CA TYR A 126 -0.78 3.58 -7.54
C TYR A 126 -1.88 3.21 -8.54
N PHE A 127 -1.54 3.01 -9.80
CA PHE A 127 -2.48 2.58 -10.84
C PHE A 127 -3.15 1.25 -10.51
N LYS A 128 -2.38 0.29 -9.99
CA LYS A 128 -2.90 -1.03 -9.55
C LYS A 128 -3.82 -0.95 -8.33
N GLN A 129 -3.77 0.15 -7.59
CA GLN A 129 -4.61 0.40 -6.41
C GLN A 129 -5.87 1.22 -6.74
N MET A 130 -6.08 1.60 -8.01
CA MET A 130 -7.25 2.38 -8.38
C MET A 130 -8.55 1.66 -8.00
N PRO A 131 -9.45 2.33 -7.26
CA PRO A 131 -10.73 1.74 -6.88
C PRO A 131 -11.78 1.89 -7.98
N THR A 132 -12.96 1.31 -7.75
CA THR A 132 -14.16 1.57 -8.54
C THR A 132 -14.62 3.02 -8.40
N ILE A 133 -15.41 3.50 -9.37
CA ILE A 133 -15.82 4.90 -9.48
C ILE A 133 -16.70 5.41 -8.32
N ASP A 134 -17.24 4.53 -7.49
CA ASP A 134 -18.06 4.85 -6.31
C ASP A 134 -17.25 5.11 -5.04
N ARG A 135 -15.91 4.94 -5.11
CA ARG A 135 -14.98 5.10 -3.99
C ARG A 135 -14.07 6.31 -4.18
N ASP A 136 -13.33 6.65 -3.11
CA ASP A 136 -12.31 7.72 -3.14
C ASP A 136 -11.26 7.47 -4.21
N GLN A 137 -10.95 8.51 -5.01
CA GLN A 137 -10.05 8.41 -6.17
C GLN A 137 -8.62 8.89 -5.88
N SER A 138 -8.20 8.96 -4.63
CA SER A 138 -6.85 9.43 -4.25
C SER A 138 -5.75 8.64 -4.95
N LYS A 139 -5.90 7.32 -5.08
CA LYS A 139 -4.89 6.48 -5.77
C LYS A 139 -4.85 6.72 -7.29
N ALA A 140 -6.00 6.96 -7.91
CA ALA A 140 -6.04 7.34 -9.33
C ALA A 140 -5.37 8.70 -9.57
N LEU A 141 -5.61 9.68 -8.70
CA LEU A 141 -4.95 10.99 -8.78
C LEU A 141 -3.43 10.89 -8.58
N LEU A 142 -2.97 10.07 -7.62
CA LEU A 142 -1.54 9.81 -7.44
C LEU A 142 -0.92 9.14 -8.68
N ALA A 143 -1.62 8.18 -9.30
CA ALA A 143 -1.16 7.55 -10.53
C ALA A 143 -1.00 8.58 -11.67
N VAL A 144 -2.00 9.47 -11.86
CA VAL A 144 -1.92 10.56 -12.85
C VAL A 144 -0.70 11.44 -12.58
N GLN A 145 -0.48 11.87 -11.32
CA GLN A 145 0.65 12.73 -10.96
C GLN A 145 2.00 12.05 -11.25
N GLU A 146 2.16 10.78 -10.87
CA GLU A 146 3.41 10.07 -11.09
C GLU A 146 3.71 9.81 -12.57
N PHE A 147 2.70 9.46 -13.37
CA PHE A 147 2.89 9.30 -14.82
C PHE A 147 3.15 10.63 -15.53
N ASP A 148 2.56 11.75 -15.08
CA ASP A 148 2.88 13.09 -15.58
C ASP A 148 4.32 13.48 -15.22
N ARG A 149 4.75 13.23 -13.98
CA ARG A 149 6.12 13.45 -13.50
C ARG A 149 7.13 12.61 -14.30
N PHE A 150 6.83 11.32 -14.46
CA PHE A 150 7.64 10.40 -15.25
C PHE A 150 7.80 10.88 -16.70
N SER A 151 6.70 11.20 -17.37
CA SER A 151 6.73 11.61 -18.79
C SER A 151 7.50 12.91 -19.02
N LYS A 152 7.52 13.82 -18.03
CA LYS A 152 8.31 15.05 -18.07
C LYS A 152 9.80 14.81 -17.78
N GLY A 153 10.09 13.99 -16.79
CA GLY A 153 11.46 13.73 -16.34
C GLY A 153 12.22 12.75 -17.24
N HIS A 154 11.52 11.81 -17.87
CA HIS A 154 12.12 10.74 -18.68
C HIS A 154 11.47 10.60 -20.07
N PRO A 155 11.46 11.67 -20.91
CA PRO A 155 10.70 11.69 -22.17
C PRO A 155 11.21 10.69 -23.23
N GLN A 156 12.45 10.19 -23.08
CA GLN A 156 13.06 9.22 -23.99
C GLN A 156 13.01 7.76 -23.45
N SER A 157 12.39 7.54 -22.30
CA SER A 157 12.29 6.20 -21.74
C SER A 157 11.36 5.31 -22.57
N GLU A 158 11.66 4.04 -22.67
CA GLU A 158 10.81 3.02 -23.30
C GLU A 158 9.41 2.91 -22.66
N TYR A 159 9.27 3.29 -21.37
CA TYR A 159 7.99 3.25 -20.65
C TYR A 159 7.06 4.45 -20.91
N VAL A 160 7.50 5.48 -21.67
CA VAL A 160 6.71 6.72 -21.90
C VAL A 160 5.36 6.45 -22.52
N THR A 161 5.30 5.57 -23.52
CA THR A 161 4.04 5.24 -24.19
C THR A 161 3.06 4.58 -23.23
N GLN A 162 3.54 3.62 -22.44
CA GLN A 162 2.70 2.93 -21.45
C GLN A 162 2.26 3.87 -20.34
N ALA A 163 3.15 4.73 -19.87
CA ALA A 163 2.84 5.75 -18.86
C ALA A 163 1.71 6.69 -19.32
N LYS A 164 1.73 7.15 -20.57
CA LYS A 164 0.67 7.98 -21.14
C LYS A 164 -0.67 7.24 -21.20
N ILE A 165 -0.68 5.99 -21.65
CA ILE A 165 -1.89 5.16 -21.71
C ILE A 165 -2.50 4.98 -20.30
N ASN A 166 -1.67 4.59 -19.32
CA ASN A 166 -2.12 4.36 -17.96
C ASN A 166 -2.58 5.67 -17.27
N ARG A 167 -1.90 6.76 -17.56
CA ARG A 167 -2.28 8.10 -17.09
C ARG A 167 -3.66 8.50 -17.61
N GLU A 168 -3.94 8.28 -18.90
CA GLU A 168 -5.24 8.57 -19.49
C GLU A 168 -6.35 7.69 -18.87
N GLU A 169 -6.07 6.42 -18.64
CA GLU A 169 -7.02 5.51 -18.00
C GLU A 169 -7.31 5.95 -16.55
N ALA A 170 -6.29 6.30 -15.79
CA ALA A 170 -6.46 6.81 -14.43
C ALA A 170 -7.30 8.10 -14.43
N GLN A 171 -7.03 9.02 -15.36
CA GLN A 171 -7.79 10.26 -15.46
C GLN A 171 -9.24 10.03 -15.88
N LYS A 172 -9.51 9.07 -16.78
CA LYS A 172 -10.89 8.67 -17.13
C LYS A 172 -11.65 8.15 -15.91
N ASN A 173 -10.99 7.38 -15.03
CA ASN A 173 -11.59 6.89 -13.80
C ASN A 173 -11.98 8.05 -12.84
N VAL A 174 -11.10 9.05 -12.69
CA VAL A 174 -11.41 10.26 -11.91
C VAL A 174 -12.60 11.04 -12.50
N VAL A 175 -12.63 11.23 -13.82
CA VAL A 175 -13.76 11.91 -14.50
C VAL A 175 -15.06 11.12 -14.32
N ALA A 176 -15.01 9.81 -14.43
CA ALA A 176 -16.18 8.95 -14.22
C ALA A 176 -16.71 9.02 -12.78
N HIS A 177 -15.83 9.12 -11.78
CA HIS A 177 -16.20 9.35 -10.39
C HIS A 177 -16.89 10.71 -10.20
N GLU A 178 -16.30 11.80 -10.70
CA GLU A 178 -16.93 13.14 -10.59
C GLU A 178 -18.28 13.17 -11.26
N PHE A 179 -18.41 12.49 -12.40
CA PHE A 179 -19.71 12.35 -13.09
C PHE A 179 -20.71 11.55 -12.25
N TYR A 180 -20.29 10.42 -11.65
CA TYR A 180 -21.10 9.61 -10.75
C TYR A 180 -21.63 10.41 -9.56
N ILE A 181 -20.79 11.25 -8.94
CA ILE A 181 -21.19 12.15 -7.86
C ILE A 181 -22.19 13.21 -8.38
N GLY A 182 -21.94 13.76 -9.58
CA GLY A 182 -22.89 14.68 -10.24
C GLY A 182 -24.27 14.05 -10.46
N GLU A 183 -24.32 12.80 -10.95
CA GLU A 183 -25.57 12.05 -11.11
C GLU A 183 -26.29 11.80 -9.78
N PHE A 184 -25.56 11.54 -8.71
CA PHE A 184 -26.14 11.39 -7.38
C PHE A 184 -26.88 12.67 -6.95
N TYR A 185 -26.25 13.85 -7.07
CA TYR A 185 -26.90 15.13 -6.75
C TYR A 185 -28.07 15.42 -7.69
N LEU A 186 -27.95 15.10 -8.97
CA LEU A 186 -29.03 15.25 -9.94
C LEU A 186 -30.27 14.44 -9.54
N LYS A 187 -30.09 13.18 -9.14
CA LYS A 187 -31.18 12.31 -8.63
C LYS A 187 -31.80 12.84 -7.35
N LYS A 188 -31.03 13.52 -6.50
CA LYS A 188 -31.51 14.22 -5.30
C LYS A 188 -32.18 15.55 -5.60
N LYS A 189 -32.21 15.98 -6.87
CA LYS A 189 -32.70 17.28 -7.32
C LYS A 189 -31.92 18.49 -6.75
N ASP A 190 -30.71 18.24 -6.24
CA ASP A 190 -29.76 19.31 -5.89
C ASP A 190 -29.00 19.74 -7.15
N TYR A 191 -29.72 20.52 -7.98
CA TYR A 191 -29.18 20.93 -9.28
C TYR A 191 -27.96 21.83 -9.17
N ARG A 192 -27.81 22.60 -8.07
CA ARG A 192 -26.64 23.47 -7.87
C ARG A 192 -25.40 22.66 -7.58
N ALA A 193 -25.47 21.65 -6.70
CA ALA A 193 -24.36 20.75 -6.41
C ALA A 193 -23.99 19.91 -7.65
N ALA A 194 -25.00 19.38 -8.36
CA ALA A 194 -24.78 18.63 -9.62
C ALA A 194 -24.07 19.48 -10.67
N LEU A 195 -24.53 20.74 -10.87
CA LEU A 195 -23.94 21.68 -11.82
C LEU A 195 -22.47 21.93 -11.52
N GLY A 196 -22.13 22.17 -10.24
CA GLY A 196 -20.75 22.39 -9.82
C GLY A 196 -19.83 21.22 -10.14
N ARG A 197 -20.30 19.96 -9.96
CA ARG A 197 -19.55 18.76 -10.32
C ARG A 197 -19.35 18.66 -11.83
N PHE A 198 -20.40 18.80 -12.62
CA PHE A 198 -20.33 18.70 -14.07
C PHE A 198 -19.48 19.80 -14.72
N GLU A 199 -19.58 21.04 -14.24
CA GLU A 199 -18.71 22.14 -14.71
C GLU A 199 -17.25 21.92 -14.30
N GLY A 200 -17.03 21.35 -13.12
CA GLY A 200 -15.72 20.93 -12.64
C GLY A 200 -15.03 19.98 -13.61
N ILE A 201 -15.75 18.99 -14.14
CA ILE A 201 -15.20 18.03 -15.13
C ILE A 201 -14.68 18.78 -16.36
N ILE A 202 -15.47 19.67 -16.96
CA ILE A 202 -15.06 20.40 -18.15
C ILE A 202 -13.86 21.30 -17.89
N LYS A 203 -13.84 21.96 -16.74
CA LYS A 203 -12.79 22.90 -16.37
C LYS A 203 -11.46 22.21 -16.05
N GLN A 204 -11.52 21.10 -15.31
CA GLN A 204 -10.31 20.42 -14.82
C GLN A 204 -9.76 19.39 -15.80
N TYR A 205 -10.63 18.80 -16.62
CA TYR A 205 -10.28 17.70 -17.53
C TYR A 205 -10.71 17.94 -18.97
N PRO A 206 -10.35 19.10 -19.58
CA PRO A 206 -10.85 19.49 -20.91
C PRO A 206 -10.43 18.53 -22.02
N GLN A 207 -9.30 17.83 -21.86
CA GLN A 207 -8.75 16.92 -22.86
C GLN A 207 -9.20 15.46 -22.67
N THR A 208 -9.86 15.14 -21.57
CA THR A 208 -10.31 13.77 -21.29
C THR A 208 -11.67 13.55 -21.96
N PRO A 209 -11.91 12.40 -22.60
CA PRO A 209 -13.23 12.08 -23.12
C PRO A 209 -14.30 12.14 -22.02
N HIS A 210 -15.30 12.96 -22.24
CA HIS A 210 -16.38 13.17 -21.27
C HIS A 210 -17.51 12.16 -21.43
N PRO A 211 -18.23 11.79 -20.35
CA PRO A 211 -19.41 10.94 -20.42
C PRO A 211 -20.47 11.52 -21.40
N PRO A 212 -21.13 10.70 -22.25
CA PRO A 212 -22.04 11.18 -23.29
C PRO A 212 -23.18 12.04 -22.77
N LYS A 213 -23.65 11.81 -21.54
CA LYS A 213 -24.76 12.56 -20.93
C LYS A 213 -24.32 13.86 -20.26
N LEU A 214 -23.04 14.17 -20.19
CA LEU A 214 -22.54 15.33 -19.43
C LEU A 214 -23.19 16.65 -19.93
N GLN A 215 -23.25 16.85 -21.25
CA GLN A 215 -23.79 18.10 -21.82
C GLN A 215 -25.29 18.26 -21.54
N SER A 216 -26.09 17.20 -21.69
CA SER A 216 -27.53 17.24 -21.40
C SER A 216 -27.80 17.48 -19.92
N TYR A 217 -27.02 16.92 -19.03
CA TYR A 217 -27.16 17.15 -17.59
C TYR A 217 -26.76 18.57 -17.19
N LEU A 218 -25.70 19.12 -17.79
CA LEU A 218 -25.32 20.53 -17.61
C LEU A 218 -26.45 21.47 -17.98
N GLN A 219 -27.03 21.27 -19.17
CA GLN A 219 -28.17 22.10 -19.62
C GLN A 219 -29.35 22.00 -18.64
N THR A 220 -29.77 20.79 -18.28
CA THR A 220 -30.86 20.56 -17.32
C THR A 220 -30.59 21.28 -15.98
N CYS A 221 -29.36 21.15 -15.45
CA CYS A 221 -29.01 21.79 -14.18
C CYS A 221 -29.04 23.31 -14.28
N ARG A 222 -28.54 23.92 -15.35
CA ARG A 222 -28.53 25.36 -15.58
C ARG A 222 -29.96 25.92 -15.64
N GLU A 223 -30.86 25.27 -16.39
CA GLU A 223 -32.28 25.66 -16.49
C GLU A 223 -32.94 25.62 -15.11
N LYS A 224 -32.75 24.54 -14.34
CA LYS A 224 -33.36 24.40 -13.01
C LYS A 224 -32.79 25.37 -11.98
N VAL A 225 -31.51 25.71 -12.03
CA VAL A 225 -30.88 26.69 -11.14
C VAL A 225 -31.33 28.10 -11.48
N SER A 226 -31.55 28.43 -12.78
CA SER A 226 -32.04 29.73 -13.21
C SER A 226 -33.48 29.96 -12.83
N THR A 227 -34.35 28.94 -12.87
CA THR A 227 -35.77 29.02 -12.51
C THR A 227 -36.03 29.01 -11.00
N ALA A 228 -35.03 28.66 -10.17
CA ALA A 228 -35.13 28.63 -8.71
C ALA A 228 -34.69 29.97 -8.05
N LYS A 229 -34.35 31.00 -8.83
CA LYS A 229 -34.09 32.38 -8.39
C LYS A 229 -35.36 33.19 -8.47
#